data_d06dfd81454bfb3f01781909d2d6664f
#
_entry.id   d06dfd81454bfb3f01781909d2d6664f
#
_cell.length_a   1.000
_cell.length_b   1.000
_cell.length_c   1.000
_cell.angle_alpha   90.00
_cell.angle_beta   90.00
_cell.angle_gamma   90.00
#
_symmetry.space_group_name_H-M   'P 1'
#
loop_
_entity.id
_entity.type
_entity.pdbx_description
1 polymer ?
#
loop_
_entity_poly.entity_id
_entity_poly.type
_entity_poly.pdbx_seq_one_letter_code
_entity_poly.pdbx_strand_id
1 'polypeptide(L)'
;MVANITTGKDVYGALAYNQEKVDRGDGKVLLTHIVREPADGRFNVAATAEDLLRWMPSHYRTEKPVVHVSLNPAPEDRLDDGQLAEIAGAYMERMGWGGQPYIVFKHTDIGREHIHIVSVQVAQDGRKINDSRRNERSVAVTEELEREYGLHPAKGRRREKGQGIVPADYTRGDLKRQVAAVIKPAVATYRFQTLGEFRALLSLYNIGIEEVRGERNGTPYRGLLYTLLDENGDKAVAAPLKSSLFGKEVGYDGLERHMERSAERFGKDDTRRQIRGRVDKALRGEPTEEELRE
;
A
#
# COMPACT_ATOMS: atom_id res chain seq x y z
N MET A 1 -6.10 10.65 8.39
CA MET A 1 -6.00 9.17 8.59
C MET A 1 -6.46 8.44 7.35
N VAL A 2 -5.77 7.38 6.92
CA VAL A 2 -6.17 6.59 5.73
C VAL A 2 -6.60 5.19 6.16
N ALA A 3 -7.81 4.78 5.76
CA ALA A 3 -8.31 3.44 5.98
C ALA A 3 -8.20 2.59 4.70
N ASN A 4 -7.71 1.35 4.83
CA ASN A 4 -7.77 0.35 3.77
C ASN A 4 -8.58 -0.84 4.26
N ILE A 5 -9.57 -1.25 3.47
CA ILE A 5 -10.47 -2.36 3.79
C ILE A 5 -10.29 -3.47 2.78
N THR A 6 -9.93 -4.64 3.25
CA THR A 6 -9.86 -5.85 2.44
C THR A 6 -10.82 -6.91 2.97
N THR A 7 -11.29 -7.80 2.10
CA THR A 7 -12.16 -8.90 2.48
C THR A 7 -11.61 -10.22 1.96
N GLY A 8 -11.75 -11.28 2.74
CA GLY A 8 -11.20 -12.59 2.43
C GLY A 8 -12.09 -13.74 2.92
N LYS A 9 -11.62 -14.95 2.70
CA LYS A 9 -12.24 -16.19 3.19
C LYS A 9 -11.52 -16.77 4.41
N ASP A 10 -10.24 -16.41 4.55
CA ASP A 10 -9.31 -17.00 5.50
C ASP A 10 -9.15 -16.11 6.74
N VAL A 11 -9.85 -16.47 7.82
CA VAL A 11 -9.72 -15.84 9.14
C VAL A 11 -8.34 -16.11 9.73
N TYR A 12 -7.89 -17.37 9.63
CA TYR A 12 -6.61 -17.78 10.21
C TYR A 12 -5.44 -17.01 9.59
N GLY A 13 -5.38 -16.94 8.26
CA GLY A 13 -4.33 -16.21 7.56
C GLY A 13 -4.32 -14.72 7.88
N ALA A 14 -5.50 -14.10 8.04
CA ALA A 14 -5.60 -12.69 8.45
C ALA A 14 -5.06 -12.45 9.88
N LEU A 15 -5.35 -13.36 10.80
CA LEU A 15 -4.84 -13.28 12.18
C LEU A 15 -3.35 -13.61 12.25
N ALA A 16 -2.89 -14.68 11.57
CA ALA A 16 -1.50 -15.11 11.59
C ALA A 16 -0.55 -14.02 11.07
N TYR A 17 -0.95 -13.32 9.99
CA TYR A 17 -0.19 -12.19 9.47
C TYR A 17 0.05 -11.09 10.53
N ASN A 18 -0.97 -10.77 11.33
CA ASN A 18 -0.86 -9.73 12.34
C ASN A 18 -0.11 -10.25 13.58
N GLN A 19 -0.37 -11.50 14.00
CA GLN A 19 0.29 -12.12 15.15
C GLN A 19 1.80 -12.28 14.92
N GLU A 20 2.23 -12.60 13.70
CA GLU A 20 3.65 -12.68 13.34
C GLU A 20 4.42 -11.39 13.67
N LYS A 21 3.77 -10.22 13.51
CA LYS A 21 4.36 -8.93 13.89
C LYS A 21 4.47 -8.77 15.40
N VAL A 22 3.44 -9.22 16.13
CA VAL A 22 3.48 -9.23 17.60
C VAL A 22 4.60 -10.13 18.12
N ASP A 23 4.73 -11.33 17.56
CA ASP A 23 5.73 -12.32 17.97
C ASP A 23 7.17 -11.85 17.68
N ARG A 24 7.36 -11.00 16.66
CA ARG A 24 8.65 -10.37 16.33
C ARG A 24 8.97 -9.14 17.19
N GLY A 25 8.03 -8.65 17.99
CA GLY A 25 8.17 -7.41 18.75
C GLY A 25 7.87 -6.13 17.97
N ASP A 26 7.38 -6.26 16.71
CA ASP A 26 7.02 -5.15 15.84
C ASP A 26 5.53 -4.74 15.99
N GLY A 27 4.85 -5.27 17.01
CA GLY A 27 3.44 -5.00 17.24
C GLY A 27 2.95 -5.52 18.57
N LYS A 28 1.69 -5.21 18.88
CA LYS A 28 0.95 -5.73 20.03
C LYS A 28 -0.56 -5.75 19.77
N VAL A 29 -1.29 -6.55 20.53
CA VAL A 29 -2.76 -6.47 20.58
C VAL A 29 -3.14 -5.27 21.43
N LEU A 30 -4.02 -4.41 20.93
CA LEU A 30 -4.52 -3.23 21.64
C LEU A 30 -5.90 -3.44 22.27
N LEU A 31 -6.77 -4.14 21.56
CA LEU A 31 -8.18 -4.26 21.91
C LEU A 31 -8.76 -5.54 21.33
N THR A 32 -9.62 -6.18 22.11
CA THR A 32 -10.53 -7.23 21.65
C THR A 32 -11.97 -6.84 21.94
N HIS A 33 -12.87 -7.29 21.09
CA HIS A 33 -14.31 -7.13 21.27
C HIS A 33 -15.01 -8.45 20.92
N ILE A 34 -15.72 -9.01 21.90
CA ILE A 34 -16.40 -10.33 21.79
C ILE A 34 -15.41 -11.48 21.41
N VAL A 35 -14.15 -11.30 21.67
CA VAL A 35 -13.08 -12.30 21.54
C VAL A 35 -12.53 -12.59 22.92
N ARG A 36 -12.31 -13.87 23.25
CA ARG A 36 -11.77 -14.27 24.55
C ARG A 36 -10.34 -13.74 24.73
N GLU A 37 -10.12 -13.07 25.84
CA GLU A 37 -8.77 -12.65 26.23
C GLU A 37 -8.10 -13.77 27.03
N PRO A 38 -6.91 -14.23 26.60
CA PRO A 38 -6.16 -15.19 27.37
C PRO A 38 -5.60 -14.55 28.65
N ALA A 39 -5.62 -15.30 29.77
CA ALA A 39 -5.20 -14.79 31.10
C ALA A 39 -3.72 -14.32 31.10
N ASP A 40 -2.88 -14.85 30.24
CA ASP A 40 -1.47 -14.49 30.10
C ASP A 40 -1.22 -13.39 29.05
N GLY A 41 -2.28 -12.85 28.43
CA GLY A 41 -2.20 -11.85 27.38
C GLY A 41 -1.62 -12.36 26.05
N ARG A 42 -1.36 -13.67 25.91
CA ARG A 42 -0.80 -14.26 24.70
C ARG A 42 -1.90 -14.83 23.82
N PHE A 43 -2.22 -14.13 22.76
CA PHE A 43 -3.25 -14.56 21.83
C PHE A 43 -2.78 -15.74 20.98
N ASN A 44 -3.59 -16.79 20.95
CA ASN A 44 -3.39 -17.92 20.06
C ASN A 44 -4.24 -17.74 18.80
N VAL A 45 -3.59 -17.73 17.64
CA VAL A 45 -4.26 -17.51 16.35
C VAL A 45 -5.41 -18.48 16.11
N ALA A 46 -5.23 -19.76 16.44
CA ALA A 46 -6.27 -20.78 16.22
C ALA A 46 -7.48 -20.55 17.13
N ALA A 47 -7.26 -20.27 18.42
CA ALA A 47 -8.32 -19.99 19.38
C ALA A 47 -9.08 -18.69 19.03
N THR A 48 -8.36 -17.64 18.63
CA THR A 48 -8.95 -16.37 18.19
C THR A 48 -9.76 -16.56 16.91
N ALA A 49 -9.24 -17.34 15.96
CA ALA A 49 -9.97 -17.68 14.73
C ALA A 49 -11.27 -18.45 15.05
N GLU A 50 -11.21 -19.38 15.99
CA GLU A 50 -12.39 -20.13 16.43
C GLU A 50 -13.46 -19.22 17.02
N ASP A 51 -13.10 -18.21 17.83
CA ASP A 51 -14.05 -17.24 18.38
C ASP A 51 -14.75 -16.44 17.26
N LEU A 52 -13.99 -15.96 16.29
CA LEU A 52 -14.54 -15.23 15.14
C LEU A 52 -15.44 -16.14 14.26
N LEU A 53 -15.07 -17.39 14.05
CA LEU A 53 -15.83 -18.35 13.26
C LEU A 53 -17.12 -18.80 13.96
N ARG A 54 -17.08 -19.03 15.28
CA ARG A 54 -18.25 -19.41 16.08
C ARG A 54 -19.33 -18.33 16.15
N TRP A 55 -18.96 -17.07 15.95
CA TRP A 55 -19.92 -15.97 15.88
C TRP A 55 -20.86 -16.11 14.70
N MET A 56 -20.37 -16.59 13.57
CA MET A 56 -21.16 -16.75 12.35
C MET A 56 -21.97 -18.05 12.42
N PRO A 57 -23.21 -18.06 11.92
CA PRO A 57 -23.99 -19.28 11.82
C PRO A 57 -23.34 -20.27 10.81
N SER A 58 -23.71 -21.54 10.93
CA SER A 58 -23.19 -22.59 10.03
C SER A 58 -23.55 -22.37 8.57
N HIS A 59 -24.59 -21.60 8.28
CA HIS A 59 -25.06 -21.31 6.92
C HIS A 59 -25.17 -19.79 6.69
N TYR A 60 -24.41 -19.29 5.73
CA TYR A 60 -24.48 -17.91 5.22
C TYR A 60 -24.10 -17.87 3.75
N ARG A 61 -24.55 -16.83 3.03
CA ARG A 61 -24.29 -16.68 1.58
C ARG A 61 -23.07 -15.85 1.23
N THR A 62 -22.41 -15.27 2.21
CA THR A 62 -21.29 -14.35 2.00
C THR A 62 -20.04 -15.11 1.63
N GLU A 63 -19.53 -14.94 0.40
CA GLU A 63 -18.32 -15.63 -0.06
C GLU A 63 -17.02 -15.21 0.64
N LYS A 64 -16.96 -13.97 1.12
CA LYS A 64 -15.79 -13.38 1.79
C LYS A 64 -16.20 -12.83 3.14
N PRO A 65 -16.38 -13.69 4.14
CA PRO A 65 -16.91 -13.30 5.44
C PRO A 65 -15.91 -12.51 6.29
N VAL A 66 -14.62 -12.59 6.02
CA VAL A 66 -13.57 -11.90 6.77
C VAL A 66 -13.41 -10.48 6.28
N VAL A 67 -13.31 -9.54 7.20
CA VAL A 67 -12.91 -8.16 6.94
C VAL A 67 -11.63 -7.85 7.70
N HIS A 68 -10.68 -7.25 6.99
CA HIS A 68 -9.42 -6.77 7.54
C HIS A 68 -9.28 -5.29 7.18
N VAL A 69 -9.18 -4.45 8.19
CA VAL A 69 -9.04 -3.00 8.05
C VAL A 69 -7.67 -2.59 8.55
N SER A 70 -6.97 -1.73 7.81
CA SER A 70 -5.85 -1.00 8.38
C SER A 70 -6.19 0.49 8.48
N LEU A 71 -5.99 1.09 9.66
CA LEU A 71 -6.10 2.51 9.90
C LEU A 71 -4.71 3.10 10.08
N ASN A 72 -4.42 4.10 9.26
CA ASN A 72 -3.10 4.70 9.16
C ASN A 72 -3.22 6.19 9.50
N PRO A 73 -2.96 6.63 10.74
CA PRO A 73 -2.84 8.03 11.10
C PRO A 73 -1.74 8.72 10.31
N ALA A 74 -1.73 10.03 10.32
CA ALA A 74 -0.66 10.77 9.69
C ALA A 74 0.67 10.55 10.43
N PRO A 75 1.82 10.61 9.78
CA PRO A 75 3.11 10.44 10.45
C PRO A 75 3.38 11.47 11.55
N GLU A 76 2.72 12.61 11.49
CA GLU A 76 2.81 13.70 12.46
C GLU A 76 1.93 13.48 13.68
N ASP A 77 0.87 12.66 13.56
CA ASP A 77 -0.01 12.32 14.65
C ASP A 77 0.75 11.49 15.71
N ARG A 78 0.62 11.91 16.96
CA ARG A 78 1.17 11.17 18.11
C ARG A 78 0.00 10.68 18.93
N LEU A 79 -0.30 9.39 18.81
CA LEU A 79 -1.42 8.74 19.49
C LEU A 79 -0.87 7.70 20.46
N ASP A 80 -1.40 7.71 21.68
CA ASP A 80 -1.13 6.60 22.60
C ASP A 80 -2.00 5.37 22.28
N ASP A 81 -1.76 4.28 22.98
CA ASP A 81 -2.47 3.03 22.74
C ASP A 81 -3.96 3.11 23.05
N GLY A 82 -4.35 3.88 24.07
CA GLY A 82 -5.73 4.11 24.42
C GLY A 82 -6.47 4.84 23.31
N GLN A 83 -5.89 5.92 22.80
CA GLN A 83 -6.44 6.67 21.69
C GLN A 83 -6.57 5.83 20.41
N LEU A 84 -5.56 5.01 20.11
CA LEU A 84 -5.63 4.09 18.96
C LEU A 84 -6.73 3.04 19.13
N ALA A 85 -6.92 2.51 20.33
CA ALA A 85 -7.99 1.55 20.64
C ALA A 85 -9.38 2.22 20.53
N GLU A 86 -9.55 3.43 21.06
CA GLU A 86 -10.79 4.20 20.96
C GLU A 86 -11.14 4.51 19.49
N ILE A 87 -10.17 4.97 18.70
CA ILE A 87 -10.34 5.24 17.26
C ILE A 87 -10.75 3.96 16.52
N ALA A 88 -10.15 2.81 16.84
CA ALA A 88 -10.53 1.53 16.25
C ALA A 88 -11.98 1.16 16.57
N GLY A 89 -12.38 1.26 17.84
CA GLY A 89 -13.75 0.99 18.27
C GLY A 89 -14.77 1.91 17.62
N ALA A 90 -14.50 3.23 17.61
CA ALA A 90 -15.34 4.23 16.98
C ALA A 90 -15.46 4.02 15.46
N TYR A 91 -14.37 3.62 14.80
CA TYR A 91 -14.40 3.28 13.39
C TYR A 91 -15.28 2.07 13.10
N MET A 92 -15.15 0.99 13.89
CA MET A 92 -15.95 -0.22 13.76
C MET A 92 -17.44 0.07 13.96
N GLU A 93 -17.78 0.87 14.97
CA GLU A 93 -19.15 1.28 15.24
C GLU A 93 -19.77 2.05 14.07
N ARG A 94 -19.09 3.11 13.60
CA ARG A 94 -19.61 3.97 12.53
C ARG A 94 -19.66 3.27 11.17
N MET A 95 -18.81 2.26 10.96
CA MET A 95 -18.88 1.41 9.78
C MET A 95 -19.97 0.35 9.85
N GLY A 96 -20.65 0.19 11.01
CA GLY A 96 -21.69 -0.80 11.24
C GLY A 96 -21.17 -2.19 11.63
N TRP A 97 -19.91 -2.28 12.03
CA TRP A 97 -19.28 -3.51 12.52
C TRP A 97 -19.12 -3.54 14.04
N GLY A 98 -19.63 -2.54 14.78
CA GLY A 98 -19.48 -2.44 16.24
C GLY A 98 -20.05 -3.62 17.02
N GLY A 99 -21.12 -4.26 16.51
CA GLY A 99 -21.68 -5.47 17.11
C GLY A 99 -20.98 -6.78 16.70
N GLN A 100 -19.91 -6.72 15.89
CA GLN A 100 -19.18 -7.91 15.44
C GLN A 100 -17.96 -8.20 16.34
N PRO A 101 -17.53 -9.46 16.47
CA PRO A 101 -16.27 -9.76 17.16
C PRO A 101 -15.09 -9.23 16.34
N TYR A 102 -14.14 -8.59 17.00
CA TYR A 102 -12.92 -8.14 16.36
C TYR A 102 -11.73 -8.10 17.31
N ILE A 103 -10.54 -8.12 16.73
CA ILE A 103 -9.26 -7.93 17.40
C ILE A 103 -8.48 -6.82 16.71
N VAL A 104 -7.86 -5.94 17.47
CA VAL A 104 -7.09 -4.80 17.02
C VAL A 104 -5.62 -5.00 17.34
N PHE A 105 -4.78 -4.93 16.33
CA PHE A 105 -3.32 -5.00 16.44
C PHE A 105 -2.72 -3.63 16.14
N LYS A 106 -1.75 -3.20 16.92
CA LYS A 106 -0.85 -2.10 16.62
C LYS A 106 0.40 -2.65 15.98
N HIS A 107 0.88 -2.02 14.90
CA HIS A 107 2.15 -2.33 14.26
C HIS A 107 3.04 -1.09 14.20
N THR A 108 4.35 -1.32 14.32
CA THR A 108 5.42 -0.29 14.29
C THR A 108 6.49 -0.57 13.23
N ASP A 109 6.30 -1.60 12.40
CA ASP A 109 7.25 -2.12 11.43
C ASP A 109 7.59 -1.19 10.25
N ILE A 110 6.93 -0.05 10.11
CA ILE A 110 7.08 0.87 8.96
C ILE A 110 7.44 2.31 9.32
N GLY A 111 8.11 2.52 10.44
CA GLY A 111 8.52 3.86 10.89
C GLY A 111 7.37 4.79 11.30
N ARG A 112 6.14 4.29 11.32
CA ARG A 112 4.94 4.95 11.87
C ARG A 112 4.01 3.93 12.48
N GLU A 113 3.33 4.34 13.53
CA GLU A 113 2.31 3.52 14.16
C GLU A 113 1.05 3.43 13.29
N HIS A 114 0.51 2.24 13.17
CA HIS A 114 -0.75 2.00 12.48
C HIS A 114 -1.44 0.78 13.09
N ILE A 115 -2.74 0.70 12.90
CA ILE A 115 -3.53 -0.38 13.47
C ILE A 115 -4.17 -1.24 12.40
N HIS A 116 -4.31 -2.52 12.71
CA HIS A 116 -5.01 -3.51 11.92
C HIS A 116 -6.15 -4.10 12.72
N ILE A 117 -7.32 -4.19 12.12
CA ILE A 117 -8.53 -4.75 12.73
C ILE A 117 -8.93 -5.97 11.92
N VAL A 118 -9.02 -7.12 12.56
CA VAL A 118 -9.54 -8.36 11.95
C VAL A 118 -10.90 -8.66 12.54
N SER A 119 -11.90 -8.84 11.69
CA SER A 119 -13.28 -9.08 12.07
C SER A 119 -14.01 -9.93 11.02
N VAL A 120 -15.28 -10.18 11.25
CA VAL A 120 -16.20 -10.83 10.31
C VAL A 120 -17.36 -9.91 9.95
N GLN A 121 -17.84 -10.02 8.70
CA GLN A 121 -18.95 -9.19 8.18
C GLN A 121 -20.26 -9.97 8.01
N VAL A 122 -20.40 -11.07 8.73
CA VAL A 122 -21.63 -11.86 8.80
C VAL A 122 -22.15 -11.81 10.23
N ALA A 123 -23.37 -11.31 10.40
CA ALA A 123 -24.02 -11.26 11.70
C ALA A 123 -24.49 -12.65 12.15
N GLN A 124 -24.86 -12.80 13.42
CA GLN A 124 -25.34 -14.07 13.99
C GLN A 124 -26.61 -14.62 13.31
N ASP A 125 -27.39 -13.76 12.68
CA ASP A 125 -28.57 -14.15 11.89
C ASP A 125 -28.24 -14.55 10.44
N GLY A 126 -26.94 -14.60 10.07
CA GLY A 126 -26.45 -14.97 8.75
C GLY A 126 -26.51 -13.85 7.71
N ARG A 127 -27.01 -12.68 8.05
CA ARG A 127 -27.02 -11.54 7.15
C ARG A 127 -25.62 -10.91 7.08
N LYS A 128 -25.27 -10.48 5.88
CA LYS A 128 -24.07 -9.68 5.66
C LYS A 128 -24.27 -8.27 6.19
N ILE A 129 -23.31 -7.76 6.96
CA ILE A 129 -23.28 -6.34 7.32
C ILE A 129 -23.22 -5.50 6.05
N ASN A 130 -23.99 -4.42 6.03
CA ASN A 130 -24.10 -3.55 4.85
C ASN A 130 -22.73 -3.02 4.42
N ASP A 131 -22.31 -3.39 3.22
CA ASP A 131 -21.06 -2.95 2.61
C ASP A 131 -21.26 -2.05 1.37
N SER A 132 -22.50 -1.60 1.13
CA SER A 132 -22.76 -0.64 0.05
C SER A 132 -21.99 0.66 0.28
N ARG A 133 -21.37 1.18 -0.79
CA ARG A 133 -20.52 2.38 -0.73
C ARG A 133 -19.48 2.36 0.40
N ARG A 134 -18.99 1.16 0.75
CA ARG A 134 -18.10 0.95 1.87
C ARG A 134 -16.90 1.91 1.88
N ASN A 135 -16.27 2.13 0.72
CA ASN A 135 -15.11 3.01 0.62
C ASN A 135 -15.47 4.48 0.84
N GLU A 136 -16.61 4.93 0.31
CA GLU A 136 -17.09 6.31 0.53
C GLU A 136 -17.45 6.55 2.00
N ARG A 137 -18.16 5.60 2.62
CA ARG A 137 -18.47 5.64 4.06
C ARG A 137 -17.22 5.64 4.91
N SER A 138 -16.24 4.80 4.57
CA SER A 138 -14.96 4.73 5.27
C SER A 138 -14.20 6.06 5.23
N VAL A 139 -14.20 6.75 4.08
CA VAL A 139 -13.61 8.08 3.95
C VAL A 139 -14.33 9.08 4.85
N ALA A 140 -15.66 9.11 4.83
CA ALA A 140 -16.45 10.00 5.68
C ALA A 140 -16.17 9.74 7.18
N VAL A 141 -16.16 8.47 7.59
CA VAL A 141 -15.86 8.07 8.98
C VAL A 141 -14.44 8.49 9.38
N THR A 142 -13.44 8.30 8.52
CA THR A 142 -12.06 8.74 8.85
C THR A 142 -11.94 10.25 8.95
N GLU A 143 -12.67 11.02 8.12
CA GLU A 143 -12.71 12.50 8.21
C GLU A 143 -13.42 12.98 9.50
N GLU A 144 -14.42 12.26 9.98
CA GLU A 144 -15.07 12.54 11.28
C GLU A 144 -14.13 12.27 12.44
N LEU A 145 -13.44 11.12 12.43
CA LEU A 145 -12.49 10.75 13.47
C LEU A 145 -11.27 11.70 13.48
N GLU A 146 -10.78 12.14 12.32
CA GLU A 146 -9.73 13.16 12.24
C GLU A 146 -10.13 14.43 12.97
N ARG A 147 -11.36 14.93 12.79
CA ARG A 147 -11.86 16.13 13.47
C ARG A 147 -12.06 15.92 14.97
N GLU A 148 -12.59 14.78 15.36
CA GLU A 148 -12.91 14.46 16.74
C GLU A 148 -11.65 14.31 17.60
N TYR A 149 -10.64 13.63 17.06
CA TYR A 149 -9.36 13.40 17.75
C TYR A 149 -8.27 14.43 17.43
N GLY A 150 -8.60 15.49 16.68
CA GLY A 150 -7.66 16.55 16.33
C GLY A 150 -6.50 16.10 15.46
N LEU A 151 -6.72 15.10 14.60
CA LEU A 151 -5.69 14.51 13.75
C LEU A 151 -5.48 15.32 12.47
N HIS A 152 -4.32 15.16 11.87
CA HIS A 152 -4.02 15.76 10.59
C HIS A 152 -4.88 15.15 9.48
N PRO A 153 -5.64 15.96 8.70
CA PRO A 153 -6.52 15.46 7.65
C PRO A 153 -5.75 14.72 6.55
N ALA A 154 -6.22 13.55 6.14
CA ALA A 154 -5.68 12.85 4.97
C ALA A 154 -6.14 13.52 3.66
N LYS A 155 -7.38 14.07 3.63
CA LYS A 155 -7.94 14.78 2.47
C LYS A 155 -7.30 16.16 2.34
N GLY A 156 -6.75 16.44 1.17
CA GLY A 156 -6.04 17.70 0.93
C GLY A 156 -4.53 17.59 1.14
N ARG A 157 -4.03 16.51 1.69
CA ARG A 157 -2.63 16.15 1.46
C ARG A 157 -2.47 15.79 -0.03
N ARG A 158 -2.40 16.84 -0.89
CA ARG A 158 -1.54 16.70 -2.04
C ARG A 158 -0.24 16.14 -1.45
N ARG A 159 0.17 14.95 -1.92
CA ARG A 159 1.60 14.63 -1.84
C ARG A 159 2.26 15.97 -2.17
N GLU A 160 2.94 16.56 -1.21
CA GLU A 160 3.75 17.72 -1.52
C GLU A 160 4.51 17.32 -2.76
N LYS A 161 4.39 18.14 -3.82
CA LYS A 161 5.22 18.00 -5.00
C LYS A 161 6.64 18.26 -4.52
N GLY A 162 7.27 17.25 -3.90
CA GLY A 162 8.54 17.43 -3.24
C GLY A 162 8.96 16.31 -2.31
N GLN A 163 8.06 15.41 -1.85
CA GLN A 163 8.55 14.13 -1.37
C GLN A 163 8.92 13.32 -2.60
N GLY A 164 10.17 13.47 -3.01
CA GLY A 164 10.79 12.76 -4.10
C GLY A 164 10.59 11.25 -3.91
N ILE A 165 10.53 10.52 -4.99
CA ILE A 165 10.58 9.07 -4.95
C ILE A 165 11.86 8.70 -4.19
N VAL A 166 11.73 7.97 -3.07
CA VAL A 166 12.89 7.52 -2.30
C VAL A 166 13.50 6.33 -3.04
N PRO A 167 14.82 6.34 -3.29
CA PRO A 167 15.51 5.21 -3.89
C PRO A 167 15.29 3.92 -3.07
N ALA A 168 15.17 2.81 -3.77
CA ALA A 168 15.05 1.51 -3.14
C ALA A 168 16.40 1.09 -2.52
N ASP A 169 16.32 0.37 -1.39
CA ASP A 169 17.46 -0.12 -0.65
C ASP A 169 17.36 -1.65 -0.54
N TYR A 170 18.19 -2.36 -1.26
CA TYR A 170 18.18 -3.83 -1.32
C TYR A 170 18.56 -4.50 -0.01
N THR A 171 19.20 -3.77 0.91
CA THR A 171 19.59 -4.27 2.24
C THR A 171 18.43 -4.32 3.22
N ARG A 172 17.35 -3.60 2.92
CA ARG A 172 16.12 -3.58 3.73
C ARG A 172 15.13 -4.63 3.26
N GLY A 173 14.38 -5.20 4.17
CA GLY A 173 13.30 -6.14 3.86
C GLY A 173 12.16 -5.52 3.01
N ASP A 174 11.21 -6.37 2.58
CA ASP A 174 10.04 -6.00 1.77
C ASP A 174 10.37 -5.35 0.41
N LEU A 175 11.25 -6.02 -0.34
CA LEU A 175 11.68 -5.57 -1.68
C LEU A 175 10.51 -5.27 -2.63
N LYS A 176 9.45 -6.09 -2.57
CA LYS A 176 8.24 -5.89 -3.38
C LYS A 176 7.58 -4.53 -3.10
N ARG A 177 7.50 -4.14 -1.83
CA ARG A 177 6.90 -2.87 -1.43
C ARG A 177 7.77 -1.69 -1.86
N GLN A 178 9.09 -1.81 -1.72
CA GLN A 178 10.03 -0.79 -2.16
C GLN A 178 9.95 -0.56 -3.66
N VAL A 179 9.96 -1.63 -4.46
CA VAL A 179 9.77 -1.54 -5.92
C VAL A 179 8.44 -0.87 -6.25
N ALA A 180 7.34 -1.26 -5.60
CA ALA A 180 6.03 -0.64 -5.81
C ALA A 180 6.02 0.86 -5.44
N ALA A 181 6.74 1.25 -4.39
CA ALA A 181 6.85 2.64 -3.92
C ALA A 181 7.63 3.54 -4.89
N VAL A 182 8.49 2.96 -5.72
CA VAL A 182 9.22 3.67 -6.77
C VAL A 182 8.44 3.68 -8.09
N ILE A 183 8.08 2.50 -8.64
CA ILE A 183 7.57 2.40 -10.00
C ILE A 183 6.20 3.05 -10.20
N LYS A 184 5.29 2.94 -9.23
CA LYS A 184 3.94 3.52 -9.34
C LYS A 184 3.95 5.06 -9.34
N PRO A 185 4.62 5.73 -8.39
CA PRO A 185 4.78 7.17 -8.44
C PRO A 185 5.57 7.64 -9.68
N ALA A 186 6.59 6.88 -10.12
CA ALA A 186 7.34 7.22 -11.32
C ALA A 186 6.43 7.31 -12.56
N VAL A 187 5.60 6.31 -12.81
CA VAL A 187 4.62 6.33 -13.92
C VAL A 187 3.56 7.42 -13.74
N ALA A 188 3.15 7.71 -12.51
CA ALA A 188 2.14 8.74 -12.25
C ALA A 188 2.66 10.18 -12.41
N THR A 189 3.96 10.40 -12.14
CA THR A 189 4.56 11.74 -12.05
C THR A 189 5.31 12.13 -13.31
N TYR A 190 6.08 11.18 -13.87
CA TYR A 190 6.97 11.46 -14.99
C TYR A 190 6.34 11.07 -16.33
N ARG A 191 6.76 11.77 -17.38
CA ARG A 191 6.41 11.47 -18.75
C ARG A 191 7.64 10.96 -19.47
N PHE A 192 7.52 9.84 -20.13
CA PHE A 192 8.56 9.22 -20.92
C PHE A 192 7.95 8.64 -22.20
N GLN A 193 8.70 8.60 -23.28
CA GLN A 193 8.25 8.18 -24.60
C GLN A 193 8.80 6.81 -25.01
N THR A 194 9.83 6.34 -24.31
CA THR A 194 10.49 5.07 -24.59
C THR A 194 10.74 4.28 -23.30
N LEU A 195 10.83 2.96 -23.44
CA LEU A 195 11.23 2.10 -22.32
C LEU A 195 12.67 2.41 -21.84
N GLY A 196 13.53 2.91 -22.76
CA GLY A 196 14.89 3.36 -22.42
C GLY A 196 14.89 4.56 -21.47
N GLU A 197 14.05 5.56 -21.74
CA GLU A 197 13.87 6.72 -20.84
C GLU A 197 13.33 6.29 -19.49
N PHE A 198 12.35 5.37 -19.46
CA PHE A 198 11.83 4.85 -18.20
C PHE A 198 12.87 4.04 -17.43
N ARG A 199 13.71 3.27 -18.13
CA ARG A 199 14.84 2.56 -17.52
C ARG A 199 15.83 3.51 -16.87
N ALA A 200 16.22 4.57 -17.58
CA ALA A 200 17.12 5.60 -17.07
C ALA A 200 16.53 6.33 -15.87
N LEU A 201 15.21 6.62 -15.88
CA LEU A 201 14.53 7.20 -14.74
C LEU A 201 14.56 6.26 -13.52
N LEU A 202 14.24 4.98 -13.71
CA LEU A 202 14.19 4.02 -12.62
C LEU A 202 15.56 3.72 -12.00
N SER A 203 16.65 3.76 -12.82
CA SER A 203 18.01 3.55 -12.31
C SER A 203 18.43 4.60 -11.28
N LEU A 204 17.92 5.84 -11.37
CA LEU A 204 18.15 6.88 -10.36
C LEU A 204 17.53 6.52 -8.97
N TYR A 205 16.66 5.53 -8.95
CA TYR A 205 15.97 5.05 -7.74
C TYR A 205 16.35 3.59 -7.41
N ASN A 206 17.49 3.13 -7.90
CA ASN A 206 18.02 1.78 -7.68
C ASN A 206 17.09 0.66 -8.18
N ILE A 207 16.32 0.91 -9.24
CA ILE A 207 15.44 -0.07 -9.87
C ILE A 207 15.86 -0.31 -11.31
N GLY A 208 16.15 -1.58 -11.62
CA GLY A 208 16.33 -2.07 -12.98
C GLY A 208 15.03 -2.56 -13.60
N ILE A 209 14.89 -2.44 -14.91
CA ILE A 209 13.76 -2.99 -15.67
C ILE A 209 14.26 -3.78 -16.87
N GLU A 210 13.69 -4.98 -17.07
CA GLU A 210 14.01 -5.86 -18.20
C GLU A 210 12.74 -6.26 -18.96
N GLU A 211 12.80 -6.25 -20.26
CA GLU A 211 11.76 -6.78 -21.14
C GLU A 211 11.99 -8.29 -21.31
N VAL A 212 10.95 -9.07 -21.10
CA VAL A 212 10.93 -10.52 -21.37
C VAL A 212 9.95 -10.79 -22.50
N ARG A 213 10.38 -11.54 -23.47
CA ARG A 213 9.55 -12.04 -24.58
C ARG A 213 9.51 -13.55 -24.52
N GLY A 214 8.38 -14.13 -24.82
CA GLY A 214 8.20 -15.57 -24.86
C GLY A 214 6.92 -15.96 -25.58
N GLU A 215 6.66 -17.26 -25.60
CA GLU A 215 5.45 -17.84 -26.17
C GLU A 215 4.79 -18.75 -25.14
N ARG A 216 3.47 -18.66 -25.03
CA ARG A 216 2.67 -19.52 -24.17
C ARG A 216 1.48 -20.05 -24.94
N ASN A 217 1.40 -21.38 -25.10
CA ASN A 217 0.34 -22.03 -25.85
C ASN A 217 0.19 -21.47 -27.29
N GLY A 218 1.31 -21.25 -28.01
CA GLY A 218 1.30 -20.69 -29.35
C GLY A 218 1.02 -19.17 -29.43
N THR A 219 0.83 -18.50 -28.28
CA THR A 219 0.58 -17.07 -28.24
C THR A 219 1.82 -16.33 -27.74
N PRO A 220 2.42 -15.40 -28.53
CA PRO A 220 3.54 -14.61 -28.07
C PRO A 220 3.12 -13.67 -26.94
N TYR A 221 3.98 -13.49 -25.95
CA TYR A 221 3.77 -12.53 -24.89
C TYR A 221 5.00 -11.64 -24.68
N ARG A 222 4.75 -10.45 -24.20
CA ARG A 222 5.75 -9.51 -23.69
C ARG A 222 5.48 -9.26 -22.21
N GLY A 223 6.54 -9.22 -21.42
CA GLY A 223 6.46 -8.95 -20.00
C GLY A 223 7.59 -8.05 -19.52
N LEU A 224 7.46 -7.54 -18.31
CA LEU A 224 8.51 -6.76 -17.67
C LEU A 224 8.88 -7.39 -16.33
N LEU A 225 10.16 -7.36 -16.04
CA LEU A 225 10.74 -7.72 -14.76
C LEU A 225 11.39 -6.48 -14.14
N TYR A 226 11.15 -6.29 -12.84
CA TYR A 226 11.79 -5.26 -12.04
C TYR A 226 12.78 -5.90 -11.08
N THR A 227 13.97 -5.31 -10.93
CA THR A 227 15.00 -5.78 -10.00
C THR A 227 15.53 -4.60 -9.19
N LEU A 228 16.11 -4.86 -8.04
CA LEU A 228 16.84 -3.85 -7.31
C LEU A 228 18.29 -3.83 -7.80
N LEU A 229 18.85 -2.63 -7.86
CA LEU A 229 20.23 -2.39 -8.21
C LEU A 229 21.04 -2.02 -6.96
N ASP A 230 22.29 -2.36 -6.95
CA ASP A 230 23.27 -1.88 -5.99
C ASP A 230 23.83 -0.50 -6.36
N GLU A 231 24.77 0.00 -5.58
CA GLU A 231 25.41 1.30 -5.79
C GLU A 231 26.20 1.38 -7.10
N ASN A 232 26.57 0.25 -7.71
CA ASN A 232 27.26 0.17 -8.99
C ASN A 232 26.30 0.04 -10.17
N GLY A 233 25.00 -0.09 -9.91
CA GLY A 233 23.97 -0.32 -10.92
C GLY A 233 23.83 -1.80 -11.33
N ASP A 234 24.48 -2.71 -10.60
CA ASP A 234 24.37 -4.15 -10.82
C ASP A 234 23.16 -4.73 -10.10
N LYS A 235 22.69 -5.91 -10.54
CA LYS A 235 21.56 -6.59 -9.89
C LYS A 235 21.92 -7.01 -8.46
N ALA A 236 21.33 -6.35 -7.49
CA ALA A 236 21.53 -6.61 -6.07
C ALA A 236 20.78 -7.86 -5.55
N VAL A 237 19.77 -8.34 -6.29
CA VAL A 237 18.94 -9.49 -5.89
C VAL A 237 18.87 -10.53 -7.01
N ALA A 238 18.94 -11.81 -6.62
CA ALA A 238 18.98 -12.91 -7.58
C ALA A 238 17.66 -13.15 -8.33
N ALA A 239 16.53 -12.80 -7.73
CA ALA A 239 15.21 -13.05 -8.31
C ALA A 239 14.48 -11.74 -8.65
N PRO A 240 14.35 -11.39 -9.95
CA PRO A 240 13.59 -10.23 -10.37
C PRO A 240 12.08 -10.43 -10.14
N LEU A 241 11.38 -9.34 -9.91
CA LEU A 241 9.96 -9.29 -9.62
C LEU A 241 9.14 -9.06 -10.90
N LYS A 242 8.16 -9.94 -11.16
CA LYS A 242 7.28 -9.79 -12.34
C LYS A 242 6.40 -8.54 -12.20
N SER A 243 6.24 -7.78 -13.28
CA SER A 243 5.38 -6.59 -13.31
C SER A 243 3.93 -6.85 -12.91
N SER A 244 3.42 -8.07 -13.16
CA SER A 244 2.07 -8.50 -12.76
C SER A 244 1.81 -8.42 -11.25
N LEU A 245 2.86 -8.41 -10.41
CA LEU A 245 2.77 -8.23 -8.96
C LEU A 245 2.38 -6.81 -8.55
N PHE A 246 2.48 -5.84 -9.46
CA PHE A 246 2.35 -4.40 -9.15
C PHE A 246 1.13 -3.75 -9.80
N GLY A 247 0.46 -4.45 -10.71
CA GLY A 247 -0.73 -3.95 -11.42
C GLY A 247 -0.49 -3.75 -12.92
N LYS A 248 -1.59 -3.60 -13.67
CA LYS A 248 -1.56 -3.51 -15.14
C LYS A 248 -0.89 -2.24 -15.66
N GLU A 249 -0.88 -1.17 -14.89
CA GLU A 249 -0.35 0.16 -15.28
C GLU A 249 1.18 0.14 -15.45
N VAL A 250 1.86 -0.70 -14.70
CA VAL A 250 3.32 -0.87 -14.71
C VAL A 250 3.76 -2.14 -15.45
N GLY A 251 2.83 -2.83 -16.10
CA GLY A 251 3.10 -3.91 -17.07
C GLY A 251 3.42 -3.34 -18.45
N TYR A 252 3.86 -4.22 -19.37
CA TYR A 252 4.28 -3.80 -20.71
C TYR A 252 3.22 -2.96 -21.42
N ASP A 253 1.98 -3.46 -21.56
CA ASP A 253 0.88 -2.75 -22.22
C ASP A 253 0.49 -1.44 -21.52
N GLY A 254 0.64 -1.38 -20.20
CA GLY A 254 0.36 -0.18 -19.40
C GLY A 254 1.37 0.94 -19.70
N LEU A 255 2.65 0.57 -19.75
CA LEU A 255 3.71 1.51 -20.09
C LEU A 255 3.66 1.91 -21.57
N GLU A 256 3.32 1.01 -22.49
CA GLU A 256 3.14 1.32 -23.90
C GLU A 256 2.09 2.42 -24.10
N ARG A 257 0.91 2.26 -23.51
CA ARG A 257 -0.13 3.31 -23.51
C ARG A 257 0.30 4.61 -22.83
N HIS A 258 1.16 4.52 -21.81
CA HIS A 258 1.71 5.72 -21.16
C HIS A 258 2.68 6.46 -22.09
N MET A 259 3.55 5.74 -22.78
CA MET A 259 4.51 6.28 -23.75
C MET A 259 3.80 6.94 -24.93
N GLU A 260 2.78 6.31 -25.50
CA GLU A 260 1.93 6.88 -26.58
C GLU A 260 1.29 8.21 -26.13
N ARG A 261 0.64 8.23 -24.99
CA ARG A 261 0.03 9.46 -24.43
C ARG A 261 1.05 10.55 -24.14
N SER A 262 2.26 10.17 -23.73
CA SER A 262 3.34 11.11 -23.49
C SER A 262 3.84 11.70 -24.79
N ALA A 263 4.03 10.88 -25.84
CA ALA A 263 4.45 11.32 -27.16
C ALA A 263 3.45 12.30 -27.80
N GLU A 264 2.14 12.02 -27.71
CA GLU A 264 1.08 12.91 -28.20
C GLU A 264 1.11 14.29 -27.53
N ARG A 265 1.36 14.32 -26.22
CA ARG A 265 1.45 15.58 -25.45
C ARG A 265 2.72 16.37 -25.81
N PHE A 266 3.87 15.69 -25.90
CA PHE A 266 5.12 16.34 -26.30
C PHE A 266 5.05 16.93 -27.74
N GLY A 267 4.22 16.34 -28.62
CA GLY A 267 4.01 16.87 -29.96
C GLY A 267 3.14 18.15 -29.99
N LYS A 268 2.32 18.39 -28.97
CA LYS A 268 1.39 19.54 -28.88
C LYS A 268 1.92 20.69 -28.03
N ASP A 269 2.85 20.45 -27.11
CA ASP A 269 3.37 21.43 -26.18
C ASP A 269 4.76 21.92 -26.58
N ASP A 270 5.05 23.20 -26.36
CA ASP A 270 6.40 23.82 -26.49
C ASP A 270 7.39 23.33 -25.40
N THR A 271 7.03 22.20 -24.75
CA THR A 271 7.76 21.60 -23.61
C THR A 271 9.19 21.25 -23.97
N ARG A 272 9.41 20.77 -25.21
CA ARG A 272 10.76 20.43 -25.71
C ARG A 272 11.66 21.65 -25.75
N ARG A 273 11.13 22.79 -26.16
CA ARG A 273 11.83 24.08 -26.20
C ARG A 273 12.11 24.61 -24.82
N GLN A 274 11.14 24.49 -23.90
CA GLN A 274 11.27 24.88 -22.50
C GLN A 274 12.30 24.06 -21.75
N ILE A 275 12.29 22.71 -21.92
CA ILE A 275 13.26 21.80 -21.32
C ILE A 275 14.66 22.13 -21.85
N ARG A 276 14.82 22.25 -23.18
CA ARG A 276 16.09 22.63 -23.79
C ARG A 276 16.62 23.94 -23.24
N GLY A 277 15.77 24.95 -23.13
CA GLY A 277 16.16 26.23 -22.55
C GLY A 277 16.59 26.17 -21.08
N ARG A 278 15.98 25.29 -20.28
CA ARG A 278 16.40 25.05 -18.89
C ARG A 278 17.74 24.31 -18.80
N VAL A 279 17.90 23.26 -19.60
CA VAL A 279 19.15 22.51 -19.69
C VAL A 279 20.30 23.42 -20.17
N ASP A 280 20.09 24.18 -21.24
CA ASP A 280 21.08 25.13 -21.76
C ASP A 280 21.44 26.22 -20.72
N LYS A 281 20.48 26.63 -19.88
CA LYS A 281 20.71 27.58 -18.80
C LYS A 281 21.51 26.94 -17.64
N ALA A 282 21.17 25.70 -17.25
CA ALA A 282 21.89 24.97 -16.21
C ALA A 282 23.34 24.68 -16.63
N LEU A 283 23.57 24.27 -17.86
CA LEU A 283 24.92 23.97 -18.39
C LEU A 283 25.82 25.20 -18.54
N ARG A 284 25.27 26.41 -18.67
CA ARG A 284 26.07 27.66 -18.74
C ARG A 284 26.77 28.02 -17.43
N GLY A 285 26.32 27.46 -16.30
CA GLY A 285 26.90 27.71 -14.97
C GLY A 285 27.98 26.68 -14.57
N GLU A 286 28.35 25.75 -15.44
CA GLU A 286 29.22 24.61 -15.10
C GLU A 286 28.77 23.88 -13.82
N PRO A 287 27.48 23.48 -13.75
CA PRO A 287 26.95 22.90 -12.53
C PRO A 287 27.64 21.58 -12.20
N THR A 288 27.79 21.32 -10.93
CA THR A 288 28.22 20.00 -10.44
C THR A 288 27.11 18.97 -10.72
N GLU A 289 27.49 17.68 -10.70
CA GLU A 289 26.51 16.59 -10.89
C GLU A 289 25.38 16.62 -9.83
N GLU A 290 25.68 17.11 -8.65
CA GLU A 290 24.72 17.32 -7.56
C GLU A 290 23.68 18.40 -7.87
N GLU A 291 24.11 19.53 -8.40
CA GLU A 291 23.24 20.65 -8.81
C GLU A 291 22.40 20.36 -10.06
N LEU A 292 22.79 19.37 -10.88
CA LEU A 292 21.99 18.89 -12.00
C LEU A 292 20.89 17.91 -11.58
N ARG A 293 20.98 17.34 -10.37
CA ARG A 293 19.99 16.40 -9.82
C ARG A 293 18.84 17.08 -9.09
N GLU A 294 18.98 18.34 -8.67
CA GLU A 294 17.92 19.19 -8.15
C GLU A 294 17.10 19.86 -9.28
#